data_83e6d4f661d2af725193424b74c950f1
#
_entry.id   83e6d4f661d2af725193424b74c950f1
#
_cell.length_a   1.000
_cell.length_b   1.000
_cell.length_c   1.000
_cell.angle_alpha   90.00
_cell.angle_beta   90.00
_cell.angle_gamma   90.00
#
_symmetry.space_group_name_H-M   'P 1'
#
loop_
_entity.id
_entity.type
_entity.pdbx_description
1 polymer ?
#
loop_
_entity_poly.entity_id
_entity_poly.type
_entity_poly.pdbx_seq_one_letter_code
_entity_poly.pdbx_strand_id
1 'polypeptide(L)'
;HRKVIRGELWEKQAHVIPACVDCHQPHKVRKVFYTQGMADADCLRCHKDERLRASQDGRPLTVNAAELTRSRHARVACSQCHSEVNASRVRPCETITQKVDCTSCHEEVGQQYQKSTHGQLLAKHDANAPTCIECHGTHGALGRNNPQSPTFAINVPNLCARCHREGQKAAMRYTGRQHDIIERYTESIHGKGLLKSGLTVTATCHNCHTAHSVLPRSEPDSSVNPRNVANTCGRCHHGIYDQFERSVHSAQVTKSGKELPMCSDCHTAHSIRRTDVDGFKLEIMDKCGRCHLEIARTYFDTYHGKVSRLGYTKTAKCYDCHGAHDILPVADPRSHLSRANVVATCQKCHPGATRRFAGYLTHATHHDPQKYPLLFWAFWGMTALLVATFVVSGIHTLLWLPRAVQMRRELRAAESRMEAESPPESETQQPDASTAEDD
;
A
#
# COMPACT_ATOMS: atom_id res chain seq x y z
N HIS A 1 3.42 54.32 -1.77
CA HIS A 1 3.11 55.73 -1.74
C HIS A 1 3.78 56.47 -0.58
N ARG A 2 3.57 56.09 0.69
CA ARG A 2 4.17 56.76 1.85
C ARG A 2 5.69 56.89 1.75
N LYS A 3 6.36 55.82 1.28
CA LYS A 3 7.82 55.83 1.14
C LYS A 3 8.26 56.70 -0.03
N VAL A 4 7.49 56.74 -1.14
CA VAL A 4 7.76 57.68 -2.24
C VAL A 4 7.57 59.10 -1.82
N ILE A 5 6.47 59.44 -1.10
CA ILE A 5 6.21 60.78 -0.58
C ILE A 5 7.27 61.21 0.43
N ARG A 6 7.85 60.31 1.17
CA ARG A 6 8.93 60.56 2.14
C ARG A 6 10.33 60.63 1.51
N GLY A 7 10.46 60.37 0.21
CA GLY A 7 11.74 60.31 -0.48
C GLY A 7 12.59 59.06 -0.15
N GLU A 8 11.97 58.07 0.51
CA GLU A 8 12.66 56.80 0.92
C GLU A 8 12.83 55.84 -0.27
N LEU A 9 12.02 55.99 -1.31
CA LEU A 9 12.09 55.18 -2.53
C LEU A 9 12.01 56.13 -3.73
N TRP A 10 13.03 56.13 -4.56
CA TRP A 10 13.13 57.03 -5.70
C TRP A 10 13.37 56.26 -7.01
N GLU A 11 13.40 56.94 -8.13
CA GLU A 11 13.41 56.47 -9.54
C GLU A 11 14.28 55.21 -9.81
N LYS A 12 15.32 54.95 -9.06
CA LYS A 12 16.15 53.75 -9.19
C LYS A 12 15.45 52.44 -8.94
N GLN A 13 14.23 52.48 -8.40
CA GLN A 13 13.40 51.32 -8.10
C GLN A 13 12.06 51.37 -8.85
N ALA A 14 12.02 51.93 -10.03
CA ALA A 14 10.82 52.11 -10.84
C ALA A 14 10.03 50.82 -11.14
N HIS A 15 10.68 49.64 -11.06
CA HIS A 15 10.01 48.35 -11.22
C HIS A 15 9.29 47.88 -9.95
N VAL A 16 9.56 48.46 -8.81
CA VAL A 16 8.98 48.11 -7.52
C VAL A 16 7.81 49.02 -7.16
N ILE A 17 7.78 50.22 -7.76
CA ILE A 17 6.77 51.22 -7.46
C ILE A 17 6.21 51.72 -8.78
N PRO A 18 4.88 51.65 -8.98
CA PRO A 18 4.23 52.32 -10.15
C PRO A 18 4.48 53.82 -10.06
N ALA A 19 4.78 54.41 -11.19
CA ALA A 19 4.88 55.87 -11.31
C ALA A 19 3.53 56.51 -10.93
N CYS A 20 3.55 57.74 -10.44
CA CYS A 20 2.32 58.44 -10.06
C CYS A 20 1.30 58.46 -11.20
N VAL A 21 1.78 58.57 -12.44
CA VAL A 21 0.95 58.61 -13.67
C VAL A 21 0.30 57.26 -14.02
N ASP A 22 0.83 56.16 -13.53
CA ASP A 22 0.26 54.82 -13.78
C ASP A 22 -1.06 54.63 -13.07
N CYS A 23 -1.25 55.40 -12.06
CA CYS A 23 -2.42 55.31 -11.20
C CYS A 23 -3.24 56.63 -11.22
N HIS A 24 -2.61 57.74 -11.44
CA HIS A 24 -3.23 59.04 -11.52
C HIS A 24 -3.07 59.57 -12.95
N GLN A 25 -4.16 59.88 -13.61
CA GLN A 25 -4.06 60.54 -14.93
C GLN A 25 -3.38 61.90 -14.74
N PRO A 26 -2.41 62.27 -15.61
CA PRO A 26 -1.83 63.62 -15.61
C PRO A 26 -2.95 64.66 -15.69
N HIS A 27 -2.88 65.66 -14.82
CA HIS A 27 -3.86 66.74 -14.74
C HIS A 27 -5.31 66.38 -14.33
N LYS A 28 -5.58 65.11 -14.04
CA LYS A 28 -6.87 64.63 -13.50
C LYS A 28 -6.65 63.75 -12.29
N VAL A 29 -6.12 64.30 -11.23
CA VAL A 29 -6.00 63.59 -9.93
C VAL A 29 -7.40 63.40 -9.38
N ARG A 30 -8.02 62.25 -9.67
CA ARG A 30 -9.34 61.93 -9.12
C ARG A 30 -9.12 61.29 -7.73
N LYS A 31 -9.78 61.90 -6.73
CA LYS A 31 -9.94 61.31 -5.40
C LYS A 31 -10.76 60.04 -5.45
N VAL A 32 -11.26 59.71 -6.60
CA VAL A 32 -12.31 58.70 -6.91
C VAL A 32 -11.71 57.54 -7.68
N PHE A 33 -10.52 57.16 -7.34
CA PHE A 33 -9.88 56.12 -8.11
C PHE A 33 -10.66 54.81 -8.09
N TYR A 34 -11.42 54.57 -7.06
CA TYR A 34 -12.05 53.30 -6.83
C TYR A 34 -13.32 53.40 -5.97
N THR A 35 -14.15 54.37 -6.17
CA THR A 35 -15.45 54.45 -5.47
C THR A 35 -16.37 53.28 -5.76
N GLN A 36 -16.12 52.54 -6.84
CA GLN A 36 -16.89 51.36 -7.22
C GLN A 36 -16.05 50.05 -7.16
N GLY A 37 -14.86 50.06 -6.55
CA GLY A 37 -13.91 48.98 -6.55
C GLY A 37 -12.92 49.01 -7.72
N MET A 38 -11.78 48.35 -7.60
CA MET A 38 -10.80 48.17 -8.67
C MET A 38 -11.28 47.09 -9.63
N ALA A 39 -11.29 47.37 -10.90
CA ALA A 39 -11.47 46.36 -11.94
C ALA A 39 -10.21 45.47 -12.03
N ASP A 40 -10.34 44.20 -12.38
CA ASP A 40 -9.22 43.28 -12.57
C ASP A 40 -8.18 43.82 -13.60
N ALA A 41 -8.64 44.54 -14.60
CA ALA A 41 -7.76 45.18 -15.55
C ALA A 41 -6.80 46.19 -14.91
N ASP A 42 -7.20 46.85 -13.84
CA ASP A 42 -6.34 47.80 -13.13
C ASP A 42 -5.24 47.07 -12.34
N CYS A 43 -5.57 45.95 -11.78
CA CYS A 43 -4.60 45.06 -11.08
C CYS A 43 -3.59 44.49 -12.09
N LEU A 44 -4.06 43.99 -13.20
CA LEU A 44 -3.25 43.36 -14.24
C LEU A 44 -2.34 44.37 -14.99
N ARG A 45 -2.59 45.69 -14.93
CA ARG A 45 -1.63 46.68 -15.48
C ARG A 45 -0.23 46.53 -14.89
N CYS A 46 -0.13 46.20 -13.59
CA CYS A 46 1.14 46.00 -12.93
C CYS A 46 1.44 44.50 -12.75
N HIS A 47 0.45 43.69 -12.32
CA HIS A 47 0.67 42.30 -12.00
C HIS A 47 0.85 41.36 -13.21
N LYS A 48 0.78 41.83 -14.43
CA LYS A 48 1.22 41.10 -15.62
C LYS A 48 2.71 41.28 -15.95
N ASP A 49 3.41 42.22 -15.30
CA ASP A 49 4.84 42.42 -15.51
C ASP A 49 5.64 41.37 -14.79
N GLU A 50 6.33 40.51 -15.53
CA GLU A 50 7.14 39.42 -15.01
C GLU A 50 8.31 39.88 -14.11
N ARG A 51 8.68 41.15 -14.16
CA ARG A 51 9.74 41.76 -13.34
C ARG A 51 9.23 42.22 -11.99
N LEU A 52 7.91 42.32 -11.81
CA LEU A 52 7.34 42.81 -10.57
C LEU A 52 7.68 41.86 -9.39
N ARG A 53 8.29 42.44 -8.37
CA ARG A 53 8.73 41.70 -7.18
C ARG A 53 8.26 42.43 -5.93
N ALA A 54 8.04 41.65 -4.86
CA ALA A 54 7.78 42.22 -3.55
C ALA A 54 9.04 42.86 -2.98
N SER A 55 8.88 44.04 -2.39
CA SER A 55 10.02 44.81 -1.81
C SER A 55 10.63 44.14 -0.59
N GLN A 56 9.86 43.31 0.13
CA GLN A 56 10.30 42.71 1.39
C GLN A 56 11.15 41.46 1.21
N ASP A 57 10.76 40.58 0.30
CA ASP A 57 11.34 39.25 0.14
C ASP A 57 11.72 38.90 -1.31
N GLY A 58 11.52 39.82 -2.26
CA GLY A 58 11.86 39.62 -3.67
C GLY A 58 10.98 38.61 -4.40
N ARG A 59 9.92 38.06 -3.78
CA ARG A 59 9.04 37.09 -4.42
C ARG A 59 8.35 37.69 -5.64
N PRO A 60 8.08 36.91 -6.69
CA PRO A 60 7.34 37.38 -7.84
C PRO A 60 5.90 37.72 -7.45
N LEU A 61 5.42 38.84 -7.94
CA LEU A 61 4.04 39.30 -7.77
C LEU A 61 3.24 39.23 -9.08
N THR A 62 3.79 38.56 -10.07
CA THR A 62 3.18 38.39 -11.37
C THR A 62 2.02 37.42 -11.34
N VAL A 63 0.96 37.75 -12.03
CA VAL A 63 -0.20 36.89 -12.28
C VAL A 63 -0.25 36.51 -13.76
N ASN A 64 -0.29 35.22 -14.05
CA ASN A 64 -0.53 34.74 -15.40
C ASN A 64 -2.03 34.88 -15.73
N ALA A 65 -2.40 35.90 -16.48
CA ALA A 65 -3.79 36.13 -16.85
C ALA A 65 -4.43 34.97 -17.61
N ALA A 66 -3.65 34.24 -18.41
CA ALA A 66 -4.15 33.09 -19.17
C ALA A 66 -4.48 31.89 -18.22
N GLU A 67 -3.70 31.71 -17.17
CA GLU A 67 -4.02 30.69 -16.13
C GLU A 67 -5.28 31.08 -15.39
N LEU A 68 -5.40 32.34 -14.95
CA LEU A 68 -6.58 32.81 -14.23
C LEU A 68 -7.84 32.64 -15.11
N THR A 69 -7.79 32.99 -16.36
CA THR A 69 -8.93 32.85 -17.30
C THR A 69 -9.37 31.38 -17.48
N ARG A 70 -8.46 30.44 -17.38
CA ARG A 70 -8.77 28.99 -17.45
C ARG A 70 -9.14 28.39 -16.12
N SER A 71 -8.97 29.12 -15.01
CA SER A 71 -9.24 28.62 -13.68
C SER A 71 -10.74 28.49 -13.37
N ARG A 72 -11.07 27.78 -12.30
CA ARG A 72 -12.44 27.73 -11.77
C ARG A 72 -12.90 29.10 -11.23
N HIS A 73 -11.96 29.98 -10.94
CA HIS A 73 -12.19 31.33 -10.41
C HIS A 73 -12.11 32.41 -11.50
N ALA A 74 -12.15 32.06 -12.77
CA ALA A 74 -12.07 33.00 -13.91
C ALA A 74 -13.08 34.18 -13.86
N ARG A 75 -14.18 34.00 -13.11
CA ARG A 75 -15.23 35.05 -12.98
C ARG A 75 -15.21 35.69 -11.58
N VAL A 76 -14.25 35.36 -10.72
CA VAL A 76 -14.10 35.96 -9.40
C VAL A 76 -13.13 37.12 -9.51
N ALA A 77 -13.57 38.32 -9.12
CA ALA A 77 -12.73 39.51 -9.18
C ALA A 77 -11.54 39.40 -8.20
N CYS A 78 -10.40 39.99 -8.60
CA CYS A 78 -9.19 40.02 -7.79
C CYS A 78 -9.46 40.48 -6.35
N SER A 79 -10.27 41.54 -6.21
CA SER A 79 -10.62 42.14 -4.92
C SER A 79 -11.52 41.26 -4.03
N GLN A 80 -12.18 40.24 -4.59
CA GLN A 80 -12.97 39.29 -3.79
C GLN A 80 -12.07 38.31 -3.02
N CYS A 81 -10.93 37.94 -3.61
CA CYS A 81 -9.92 37.13 -2.92
C CYS A 81 -8.94 37.98 -2.12
N HIS A 82 -8.50 39.10 -2.71
CA HIS A 82 -7.60 40.06 -2.08
C HIS A 82 -8.40 41.18 -1.40
N SER A 83 -9.23 40.83 -0.41
CA SER A 83 -10.22 41.73 0.23
C SER A 83 -9.61 42.91 0.98
N GLU A 84 -8.33 42.84 1.37
CA GLU A 84 -7.63 43.97 1.99
C GLU A 84 -7.29 45.09 1.00
N VAL A 85 -7.39 44.82 -0.30
CA VAL A 85 -7.23 45.85 -1.32
C VAL A 85 -8.46 46.72 -1.29
N ASN A 86 -8.47 47.73 -0.40
CA ASN A 86 -9.54 48.70 -0.34
C ASN A 86 -9.22 49.90 -1.22
N ALA A 87 -9.96 50.04 -2.27
CA ALA A 87 -9.83 51.11 -3.25
C ALA A 87 -10.04 52.51 -2.71
N SER A 88 -10.70 52.66 -1.55
CA SER A 88 -11.08 53.98 -1.05
C SER A 88 -10.10 54.59 -0.05
N ARG A 89 -9.22 53.79 0.56
CA ARG A 89 -8.44 54.27 1.71
C ARG A 89 -6.93 54.23 1.54
N VAL A 90 -6.41 53.20 0.90
CA VAL A 90 -4.97 52.99 0.79
C VAL A 90 -4.71 52.33 -0.56
N ARG A 91 -3.60 52.68 -1.20
CA ARG A 91 -3.03 51.88 -2.30
C ARG A 91 -1.97 50.99 -1.75
N PRO A 92 -2.28 49.77 -1.49
CA PRO A 92 -1.44 48.99 -0.65
C PRO A 92 -0.83 47.82 -1.37
N CYS A 93 -0.28 48.00 -2.56
CA CYS A 93 0.51 46.96 -3.18
C CYS A 93 1.69 46.50 -2.29
N GLU A 94 2.06 47.30 -1.28
CA GLU A 94 3.07 46.95 -0.29
C GLU A 94 2.53 46.49 1.07
N THR A 95 1.24 46.63 1.32
CA THR A 95 0.67 46.46 2.67
C THR A 95 -0.24 45.26 2.81
N ILE A 96 -0.43 44.45 1.75
CA ILE A 96 -1.19 43.21 1.86
C ILE A 96 -0.29 42.16 2.48
N THR A 97 -0.49 41.93 3.77
CA THR A 97 0.26 40.94 4.55
C THR A 97 -0.57 39.68 4.81
N GLN A 98 -1.90 39.78 4.73
CA GLN A 98 -2.77 38.64 4.96
C GLN A 98 -2.80 37.71 3.75
N LYS A 99 -2.78 36.43 4.04
CA LYS A 99 -3.02 35.39 3.04
C LYS A 99 -4.50 35.37 2.66
N VAL A 100 -4.80 35.06 1.42
CA VAL A 100 -6.17 34.91 0.95
C VAL A 100 -6.87 33.82 1.77
N ASP A 101 -8.04 34.17 2.28
CA ASP A 101 -8.91 33.24 3.00
C ASP A 101 -9.91 32.60 2.06
N CYS A 102 -9.62 31.36 1.67
CA CYS A 102 -10.50 30.57 0.81
C CYS A 102 -11.83 30.20 1.51
N THR A 103 -11.84 30.18 2.85
CA THR A 103 -13.02 29.74 3.64
C THR A 103 -14.17 30.75 3.57
N SER A 104 -13.91 31.99 3.20
CA SER A 104 -14.94 33.00 2.98
C SER A 104 -16.01 32.58 1.93
N CYS A 105 -15.62 31.69 0.99
CA CYS A 105 -16.53 31.12 0.00
C CYS A 105 -16.65 29.59 0.11
N HIS A 106 -15.62 28.92 0.61
CA HIS A 106 -15.56 27.47 0.79
C HIS A 106 -15.64 27.08 2.26
N GLU A 107 -16.66 27.58 2.96
CA GLU A 107 -16.80 27.44 4.40
C GLU A 107 -16.86 25.99 4.87
N GLU A 108 -17.70 25.15 4.26
CA GLU A 108 -17.84 23.74 4.62
C GLU A 108 -16.53 22.97 4.47
N VAL A 109 -15.85 23.16 3.34
CA VAL A 109 -14.55 22.54 3.08
C VAL A 109 -13.49 23.07 4.05
N GLY A 110 -13.54 24.36 4.38
CA GLY A 110 -12.68 24.98 5.38
C GLY A 110 -12.85 24.35 6.76
N GLN A 111 -14.08 24.12 7.19
CA GLN A 111 -14.39 23.45 8.48
C GLN A 111 -13.88 21.99 8.49
N GLN A 112 -14.05 21.25 7.39
CA GLN A 112 -13.51 19.90 7.26
C GLN A 112 -11.98 19.91 7.35
N TYR A 113 -11.33 20.84 6.63
CA TYR A 113 -9.88 20.97 6.63
C TYR A 113 -9.34 21.34 8.02
N GLN A 114 -9.95 22.26 8.73
CA GLN A 114 -9.53 22.66 10.08
C GLN A 114 -9.53 21.49 11.08
N LYS A 115 -10.47 20.57 10.96
CA LYS A 115 -10.54 19.34 11.78
C LYS A 115 -9.50 18.29 11.36
N SER A 116 -8.95 18.37 10.15
CA SER A 116 -7.99 17.40 9.62
C SER A 116 -6.61 17.52 10.29
N THR A 117 -5.79 16.48 10.15
CA THR A 117 -4.38 16.51 10.57
C THR A 117 -3.63 17.70 9.97
N HIS A 118 -3.86 17.97 8.68
CA HIS A 118 -3.22 19.10 8.00
C HIS A 118 -3.66 20.44 8.59
N GLY A 119 -4.95 20.63 8.83
CA GLY A 119 -5.47 21.86 9.42
C GLY A 119 -5.03 22.06 10.88
N GLN A 120 -4.98 20.99 11.66
CA GLN A 120 -4.47 21.04 13.03
C GLN A 120 -2.97 21.41 13.10
N LEU A 121 -2.15 20.92 12.16
CA LEU A 121 -0.76 21.30 12.04
C LEU A 121 -0.63 22.78 11.63
N LEU A 122 -1.46 23.24 10.71
CA LEU A 122 -1.49 24.65 10.31
C LEU A 122 -1.87 25.56 11.49
N ALA A 123 -2.87 25.17 12.27
CA ALA A 123 -3.28 25.92 13.47
C ALA A 123 -2.18 26.01 14.52
N LYS A 124 -1.29 25.03 14.56
CA LYS A 124 -0.06 25.03 15.40
C LYS A 124 1.13 25.77 14.78
N HIS A 125 0.91 26.47 13.67
CA HIS A 125 1.94 27.19 12.92
C HIS A 125 3.10 26.29 12.42
N ASP A 126 2.82 25.02 12.14
CA ASP A 126 3.82 24.11 11.57
C ASP A 126 4.13 24.53 10.13
N ALA A 127 5.39 24.91 9.89
CA ALA A 127 5.85 25.38 8.58
C ALA A 127 5.73 24.33 7.45
N ASN A 128 5.55 23.06 7.80
CA ASN A 128 5.37 21.97 6.83
C ASN A 128 3.91 21.61 6.59
N ALA A 129 2.97 22.25 7.29
CA ALA A 129 1.54 22.02 7.07
C ALA A 129 1.13 22.56 5.68
N PRO A 130 0.52 21.74 4.81
CA PRO A 130 0.02 22.24 3.54
C PRO A 130 -1.20 23.13 3.75
N THR A 131 -1.32 24.20 3.00
CA THR A 131 -2.54 25.01 2.91
C THR A 131 -3.35 24.62 1.66
N CYS A 132 -4.45 25.31 1.40
CA CYS A 132 -5.28 25.06 0.22
C CYS A 132 -4.48 25.15 -1.08
N ILE A 133 -3.57 26.10 -1.17
CA ILE A 133 -2.82 26.40 -2.41
C ILE A 133 -1.77 25.35 -2.76
N GLU A 134 -1.22 24.61 -1.77
CA GLU A 134 -0.27 23.52 -2.05
C GLU A 134 -0.93 22.37 -2.83
N CYS A 135 -2.23 22.19 -2.66
CA CYS A 135 -2.98 21.15 -3.36
C CYS A 135 -3.70 21.65 -4.60
N HIS A 136 -4.28 22.86 -4.55
CA HIS A 136 -5.14 23.40 -5.61
C HIS A 136 -4.46 24.44 -6.51
N GLY A 137 -3.28 24.91 -6.13
CA GLY A 137 -2.65 26.04 -6.79
C GLY A 137 -3.27 27.40 -6.37
N THR A 138 -2.83 28.46 -7.01
CA THR A 138 -3.28 29.83 -6.74
C THR A 138 -4.25 30.30 -7.81
N HIS A 139 -3.80 31.19 -8.71
CA HIS A 139 -4.61 31.80 -9.76
C HIS A 139 -5.07 30.79 -10.84
N GLY A 140 -4.31 29.71 -11.05
CA GLY A 140 -4.63 28.64 -12.00
C GLY A 140 -5.40 27.45 -11.40
N ALA A 141 -6.15 27.63 -10.32
CA ALA A 141 -6.89 26.55 -9.67
C ALA A 141 -7.89 25.87 -10.63
N LEU A 142 -7.57 24.66 -11.05
CA LEU A 142 -8.37 23.87 -11.99
C LEU A 142 -9.29 22.89 -11.25
N GLY A 143 -10.42 22.58 -11.86
CA GLY A 143 -11.34 21.57 -11.36
C GLY A 143 -10.73 20.16 -11.41
N ARG A 144 -11.15 19.30 -10.48
CA ARG A 144 -10.66 17.90 -10.36
C ARG A 144 -10.86 17.03 -11.63
N ASN A 145 -11.72 17.48 -12.56
CA ASN A 145 -11.99 16.78 -13.82
C ASN A 145 -11.08 17.24 -14.95
N ASN A 146 -10.25 18.26 -14.73
CA ASN A 146 -9.29 18.72 -15.70
C ASN A 146 -7.98 17.93 -15.56
N PRO A 147 -7.48 17.28 -16.64
CA PRO A 147 -6.24 16.50 -16.58
C PRO A 147 -4.99 17.28 -16.12
N GLN A 148 -4.99 18.59 -16.29
CA GLN A 148 -3.90 19.47 -15.84
C GLN A 148 -4.00 19.85 -14.36
N SER A 149 -5.13 19.56 -13.70
CA SER A 149 -5.30 19.84 -12.26
C SER A 149 -4.38 18.96 -11.42
N PRO A 150 -3.68 19.50 -10.41
CA PRO A 150 -2.96 18.67 -9.44
C PRO A 150 -3.87 17.66 -8.73
N THR A 151 -5.16 17.99 -8.60
CA THR A 151 -6.17 17.13 -7.96
C THR A 151 -6.91 16.20 -8.91
N PHE A 152 -6.52 16.15 -10.20
CA PHE A 152 -7.01 15.13 -11.13
C PHE A 152 -6.50 13.75 -10.71
N ALA A 153 -7.31 12.71 -10.84
CA ALA A 153 -7.04 11.39 -10.27
C ALA A 153 -5.61 10.87 -10.51
N ILE A 154 -5.11 10.93 -11.74
CA ILE A 154 -3.76 10.49 -12.10
C ILE A 154 -2.66 11.30 -11.39
N ASN A 155 -2.91 12.56 -11.09
CA ASN A 155 -1.93 13.47 -10.49
C ASN A 155 -1.89 13.39 -8.96
N VAL A 156 -2.96 12.89 -8.32
CA VAL A 156 -3.08 12.83 -6.85
C VAL A 156 -1.93 12.09 -6.17
N PRO A 157 -1.45 10.92 -6.64
CA PRO A 157 -0.32 10.25 -6.00
C PRO A 157 0.94 11.12 -5.99
N ASN A 158 1.23 11.82 -7.08
CA ASN A 158 2.37 12.73 -7.17
C ASN A 158 2.19 13.99 -6.33
N LEU A 159 0.96 14.49 -6.21
CA LEU A 159 0.63 15.61 -5.33
C LEU A 159 0.95 15.26 -3.87
N CYS A 160 0.47 14.12 -3.38
CA CYS A 160 0.73 13.66 -2.02
C CYS A 160 2.22 13.31 -1.81
N ALA A 161 2.88 12.78 -2.83
CA ALA A 161 4.29 12.39 -2.80
C ALA A 161 5.24 13.57 -2.50
N ARG A 162 4.85 14.80 -2.79
CA ARG A 162 5.67 15.99 -2.46
C ARG A 162 6.06 16.05 -0.99
N CYS A 163 5.25 15.45 -0.11
CA CYS A 163 5.51 15.42 1.32
C CYS A 163 5.56 14.00 1.90
N HIS A 164 4.83 13.04 1.30
CA HIS A 164 4.64 11.70 1.85
C HIS A 164 5.51 10.61 1.19
N ARG A 165 6.34 10.95 0.20
CA ARG A 165 7.34 10.03 -0.32
C ARG A 165 8.49 9.88 0.69
N GLU A 166 9.10 8.70 0.73
CA GLU A 166 10.27 8.49 1.60
C GLU A 166 11.35 9.56 1.37
N GLY A 167 11.94 10.05 2.45
CA GLY A 167 12.87 11.18 2.45
C GLY A 167 12.23 12.57 2.37
N GLN A 168 10.92 12.69 2.20
CA GLN A 168 10.20 13.97 2.24
C GLN A 168 9.69 14.30 3.65
N LYS A 169 9.36 15.57 3.84
CA LYS A 169 9.10 16.18 5.15
C LYS A 169 8.03 15.49 6.01
N ALA A 170 6.99 14.91 5.45
CA ALA A 170 6.00 14.16 6.22
C ALA A 170 6.48 12.74 6.52
N ALA A 171 7.11 12.06 5.56
CA ALA A 171 7.66 10.72 5.75
C ALA A 171 8.76 10.68 6.80
N MET A 172 9.68 11.66 6.79
CA MET A 172 10.76 11.78 7.80
C MET A 172 10.25 11.97 9.24
N ARG A 173 9.04 12.47 9.41
CA ARG A 173 8.41 12.68 10.73
C ARG A 173 7.54 11.51 11.18
N TYR A 174 7.32 10.56 10.30
CA TYR A 174 6.46 9.41 10.57
C TYR A 174 7.23 8.31 11.28
N THR A 175 6.76 7.93 12.46
CA THR A 175 7.38 6.88 13.31
C THR A 175 6.62 5.56 13.28
N GLY A 176 5.57 5.45 12.48
CA GLY A 176 4.75 4.25 12.39
C GLY A 176 5.38 3.17 11.49
N ARG A 177 4.61 2.10 11.24
CA ARG A 177 5.09 0.92 10.50
C ARG A 177 4.88 0.99 8.98
N GLN A 178 4.21 2.02 8.46
CA GLN A 178 3.85 2.15 7.05
C GLN A 178 4.83 3.10 6.34
N HIS A 179 5.93 2.56 5.87
CA HIS A 179 6.92 3.29 5.07
C HIS A 179 6.72 3.04 3.57
N ASP A 180 7.38 3.83 2.72
CA ASP A 180 7.34 3.74 1.26
C ASP A 180 5.90 3.73 0.69
N ILE A 181 5.00 4.48 1.31
CA ILE A 181 3.56 4.41 1.00
C ILE A 181 3.24 4.79 -0.45
N ILE A 182 4.01 5.67 -1.04
CA ILE A 182 3.84 6.11 -2.44
C ILE A 182 4.26 4.99 -3.39
N GLU A 183 5.43 4.40 -3.18
CA GLU A 183 5.99 3.32 -3.97
C GLU A 183 5.09 2.07 -3.85
N ARG A 184 4.69 1.73 -2.64
CA ARG A 184 3.77 0.61 -2.36
C ARG A 184 2.41 0.81 -3.03
N TYR A 185 1.86 2.04 -2.98
CA TYR A 185 0.63 2.34 -3.69
C TYR A 185 0.81 2.20 -5.21
N THR A 186 1.90 2.73 -5.76
CA THR A 186 2.20 2.67 -7.20
C THR A 186 2.26 1.22 -7.70
N GLU A 187 2.82 0.31 -6.90
CA GLU A 187 2.89 -1.11 -7.22
C GLU A 187 1.62 -1.90 -6.87
N SER A 188 0.68 -1.31 -6.16
CA SER A 188 -0.61 -1.93 -5.84
C SER A 188 -1.48 -2.11 -7.08
N ILE A 189 -2.55 -2.93 -6.95
CA ILE A 189 -3.53 -3.08 -8.03
C ILE A 189 -4.22 -1.75 -8.37
N HIS A 190 -4.48 -0.91 -7.37
CA HIS A 190 -5.08 0.41 -7.56
C HIS A 190 -4.10 1.34 -8.28
N GLY A 191 -2.84 1.41 -7.84
CA GLY A 191 -1.83 2.24 -8.48
C GLY A 191 -1.52 1.80 -9.91
N LYS A 192 -1.40 0.50 -10.16
CA LYS A 192 -1.22 -0.03 -11.53
C LYS A 192 -2.43 0.25 -12.42
N GLY A 193 -3.63 0.08 -11.90
CA GLY A 193 -4.85 0.44 -12.63
C GLY A 193 -4.88 1.90 -13.02
N LEU A 194 -4.51 2.80 -12.10
CA LEU A 194 -4.44 4.24 -12.34
C LEU A 194 -3.33 4.62 -13.32
N LEU A 195 -2.09 4.25 -12.99
CA LEU A 195 -0.88 4.81 -13.64
C LEU A 195 -0.46 4.03 -14.89
N LYS A 196 -0.71 2.70 -14.95
CA LYS A 196 -0.35 1.89 -16.11
C LYS A 196 -1.52 1.68 -17.07
N SER A 197 -2.76 1.60 -16.54
CA SER A 197 -3.94 1.36 -17.38
C SER A 197 -4.82 2.61 -17.59
N GLY A 198 -4.49 3.74 -16.98
CA GLY A 198 -5.24 5.00 -17.14
C GLY A 198 -6.66 4.98 -16.52
N LEU A 199 -6.95 4.05 -15.63
CA LEU A 199 -8.27 3.90 -15.02
C LEU A 199 -8.49 4.94 -13.92
N THR A 200 -8.99 6.10 -14.29
CA THR A 200 -9.20 7.24 -13.37
C THR A 200 -10.27 7.00 -12.29
N VAL A 201 -11.05 5.93 -12.43
CA VAL A 201 -12.02 5.50 -11.41
C VAL A 201 -11.38 4.65 -10.31
N THR A 202 -10.12 4.24 -10.48
CA THR A 202 -9.38 3.49 -9.48
C THR A 202 -9.13 4.34 -8.24
N ALA A 203 -9.19 3.71 -7.07
CA ALA A 203 -8.99 4.40 -5.81
C ALA A 203 -7.60 5.05 -5.71
N THR A 204 -7.59 6.33 -5.37
CA THR A 204 -6.38 7.12 -5.07
C THR A 204 -6.31 7.43 -3.58
N CYS A 205 -5.28 8.15 -3.14
CA CYS A 205 -5.07 8.45 -1.72
C CYS A 205 -6.31 9.04 -1.04
N HIS A 206 -6.97 10.02 -1.67
CA HIS A 206 -8.13 10.68 -1.08
C HIS A 206 -9.41 9.83 -1.05
N ASN A 207 -9.49 8.76 -1.83
CA ASN A 207 -10.64 7.85 -1.77
C ASN A 207 -10.64 7.03 -0.47
N CYS A 208 -9.46 6.73 0.06
CA CYS A 208 -9.31 6.04 1.33
C CYS A 208 -9.20 7.02 2.51
N HIS A 209 -8.38 8.07 2.37
CA HIS A 209 -8.05 9.00 3.45
C HIS A 209 -8.93 10.25 3.50
N THR A 210 -9.89 10.40 2.58
CA THR A 210 -10.63 11.63 2.33
C THR A 210 -9.74 12.73 1.73
N ALA A 211 -10.33 13.83 1.24
CA ALA A 211 -9.57 14.93 0.67
C ALA A 211 -9.26 16.03 1.70
N HIS A 212 -10.27 16.51 2.39
CA HIS A 212 -10.17 17.66 3.29
C HIS A 212 -10.23 17.30 4.77
N SER A 213 -10.76 16.12 5.11
CA SER A 213 -10.89 15.63 6.49
C SER A 213 -9.95 14.44 6.77
N VAL A 214 -8.68 14.56 6.34
CA VAL A 214 -7.67 13.53 6.58
C VAL A 214 -7.39 13.40 8.08
N LEU A 215 -7.72 12.27 8.68
CA LEU A 215 -7.54 12.00 10.10
C LEU A 215 -6.59 10.83 10.34
N PRO A 216 -5.88 10.80 11.48
CA PRO A 216 -5.09 9.65 11.87
C PRO A 216 -5.95 8.39 12.02
N ARG A 217 -5.36 7.23 11.79
CA ARG A 217 -6.06 5.93 11.96
C ARG A 217 -6.66 5.72 13.35
N SER A 218 -6.08 6.34 14.37
CA SER A 218 -6.54 6.27 15.75
C SER A 218 -7.85 7.00 16.01
N GLU A 219 -8.16 8.00 15.20
CA GLU A 219 -9.37 8.81 15.37
C GLU A 219 -10.61 8.01 14.96
N PRO A 220 -11.67 7.97 15.79
CA PRO A 220 -12.89 7.22 15.50
C PRO A 220 -13.57 7.62 14.18
N ASP A 221 -13.50 8.90 13.81
CA ASP A 221 -14.12 9.44 12.60
C ASP A 221 -13.23 9.29 11.36
N SER A 222 -12.02 8.77 11.52
CA SER A 222 -11.13 8.53 10.38
C SER A 222 -11.70 7.45 9.45
N SER A 223 -11.72 7.72 8.16
CA SER A 223 -12.14 6.73 7.14
C SER A 223 -11.25 5.48 7.12
N VAL A 224 -10.03 5.57 7.64
CA VAL A 224 -9.08 4.45 7.76
C VAL A 224 -8.97 3.94 9.21
N ASN A 225 -9.86 4.36 10.10
CA ASN A 225 -10.01 3.74 11.41
C ASN A 225 -10.46 2.27 11.24
N PRO A 226 -9.99 1.31 12.07
CA PRO A 226 -10.40 -0.08 12.00
C PRO A 226 -11.90 -0.32 11.86
N ARG A 227 -12.69 0.46 12.54
CA ARG A 227 -14.17 0.37 12.51
C ARG A 227 -14.77 0.84 11.17
N ASN A 228 -14.08 1.69 10.43
CA ASN A 228 -14.60 2.34 9.23
C ASN A 228 -14.01 1.79 7.92
N VAL A 229 -12.87 1.05 7.99
CA VAL A 229 -12.17 0.54 6.80
C VAL A 229 -13.09 -0.28 5.89
N ALA A 230 -13.93 -1.14 6.46
CA ALA A 230 -14.85 -1.96 5.66
C ALA A 230 -15.81 -1.09 4.84
N ASN A 231 -16.41 -0.07 5.47
CA ASN A 231 -17.27 0.92 4.79
C ASN A 231 -16.52 1.69 3.71
N THR A 232 -15.27 2.07 3.98
CA THR A 232 -14.44 2.81 3.03
C THR A 232 -14.15 1.97 1.78
N CYS A 233 -13.80 0.70 1.93
CA CYS A 233 -13.63 -0.22 0.82
C CYS A 233 -14.96 -0.52 0.12
N GLY A 234 -16.04 -0.68 0.88
CA GLY A 234 -17.39 -0.99 0.42
C GLY A 234 -18.00 0.05 -0.52
N ARG A 235 -17.53 1.30 -0.49
CA ARG A 235 -17.99 2.33 -1.44
C ARG A 235 -17.79 1.92 -2.92
N CYS A 236 -16.78 1.11 -3.20
CA CYS A 236 -16.50 0.60 -4.53
C CYS A 236 -16.67 -0.92 -4.60
N HIS A 237 -16.30 -1.65 -3.54
CA HIS A 237 -16.38 -3.10 -3.44
C HIS A 237 -17.66 -3.55 -2.72
N HIS A 238 -18.80 -3.05 -3.18
CA HIS A 238 -20.09 -3.20 -2.50
C HIS A 238 -20.49 -4.66 -2.28
N GLY A 239 -20.44 -5.49 -3.31
CA GLY A 239 -20.81 -6.92 -3.19
C GLY A 239 -19.92 -7.72 -2.24
N ILE A 240 -18.63 -7.35 -2.14
CA ILE A 240 -17.71 -7.95 -1.15
C ILE A 240 -18.03 -7.46 0.26
N TYR A 241 -18.37 -6.19 0.39
CA TYR A 241 -18.77 -5.60 1.67
C TYR A 241 -20.04 -6.29 2.22
N ASP A 242 -21.04 -6.52 1.38
CA ASP A 242 -22.29 -7.21 1.76
C ASP A 242 -22.04 -8.65 2.25
N GLN A 243 -21.07 -9.34 1.65
CA GLN A 243 -20.67 -10.66 2.11
C GLN A 243 -19.96 -10.58 3.45
N PHE A 244 -19.00 -9.64 3.58
CA PHE A 244 -18.23 -9.45 4.79
C PHE A 244 -19.10 -9.07 6.00
N GLU A 245 -20.09 -8.20 5.83
CA GLU A 245 -21.01 -7.81 6.91
C GLU A 245 -21.76 -8.99 7.53
N ARG A 246 -22.01 -10.05 6.73
CA ARG A 246 -22.69 -11.27 7.18
C ARG A 246 -21.75 -12.35 7.70
N SER A 247 -20.45 -12.13 7.66
CA SER A 247 -19.43 -13.09 8.13
C SER A 247 -19.15 -12.95 9.63
N VAL A 248 -18.54 -13.98 10.21
CA VAL A 248 -18.08 -13.96 11.62
C VAL A 248 -16.99 -12.91 11.89
N HIS A 249 -16.35 -12.39 10.86
CA HIS A 249 -15.36 -11.33 10.98
C HIS A 249 -15.97 -9.93 11.07
N SER A 250 -17.27 -9.80 10.86
CA SER A 250 -17.98 -8.54 11.00
C SER A 250 -18.47 -8.32 12.44
N ALA A 251 -18.36 -7.07 12.91
CA ALA A 251 -18.95 -6.64 14.17
C ALA A 251 -20.49 -6.70 14.17
N GLN A 252 -21.12 -6.82 13.01
CA GLN A 252 -22.57 -7.04 12.91
C GLN A 252 -22.96 -8.43 13.42
N VAL A 253 -22.13 -9.42 13.14
CA VAL A 253 -22.36 -10.83 13.51
C VAL A 253 -21.71 -11.18 14.84
N THR A 254 -20.43 -10.83 15.00
CA THR A 254 -19.64 -11.20 16.18
C THR A 254 -19.61 -10.06 17.19
N LYS A 255 -20.32 -10.24 18.30
CA LYS A 255 -20.41 -9.28 19.43
C LYS A 255 -19.34 -9.51 20.50
N SER A 256 -18.21 -10.12 20.14
CA SER A 256 -17.12 -10.35 21.10
C SER A 256 -16.35 -9.06 21.36
N GLY A 257 -15.76 -8.92 22.55
CA GLY A 257 -14.84 -7.81 22.86
C GLY A 257 -13.46 -7.97 22.20
N LYS A 258 -13.25 -9.02 21.38
CA LYS A 258 -11.99 -9.25 20.66
C LYS A 258 -11.91 -8.35 19.42
N GLU A 259 -10.70 -7.93 19.09
CA GLU A 259 -10.42 -7.22 17.84
C GLU A 259 -10.72 -8.12 16.65
N LEU A 260 -11.58 -7.64 15.75
CA LEU A 260 -11.96 -8.34 14.53
C LEU A 260 -11.08 -7.86 13.36
N PRO A 261 -10.77 -8.74 12.39
CA PRO A 261 -9.97 -8.34 11.24
C PRO A 261 -10.74 -7.40 10.34
N MET A 262 -10.03 -6.45 9.76
CA MET A 262 -10.54 -5.57 8.71
C MET A 262 -9.94 -5.94 7.35
N CYS A 263 -10.44 -5.35 6.27
CA CYS A 263 -9.99 -5.63 4.90
C CYS A 263 -8.47 -5.55 4.74
N SER A 264 -7.83 -4.55 5.36
CA SER A 264 -6.38 -4.34 5.26
C SER A 264 -5.52 -5.36 6.01
N ASP A 265 -6.09 -6.17 6.91
CA ASP A 265 -5.33 -7.22 7.61
C ASP A 265 -5.05 -8.41 6.69
N CYS A 266 -5.97 -8.66 5.76
CA CYS A 266 -5.83 -9.69 4.74
C CYS A 266 -5.18 -9.15 3.46
N HIS A 267 -5.64 -7.97 2.98
CA HIS A 267 -5.25 -7.41 1.69
C HIS A 267 -4.12 -6.37 1.75
N THR A 268 -3.65 -6.02 2.95
CA THR A 268 -2.76 -4.88 3.20
C THR A 268 -3.43 -3.52 2.93
N ALA A 269 -2.73 -2.41 3.17
CA ALA A 269 -3.28 -1.06 2.95
C ALA A 269 -2.76 -0.45 1.64
N HIS A 270 -1.47 -0.14 1.57
CA HIS A 270 -0.87 0.55 0.42
C HIS A 270 -0.34 -0.39 -0.66
N SER A 271 -0.08 -1.67 -0.35
CA SER A 271 0.42 -2.68 -1.29
C SER A 271 -0.62 -3.75 -1.63
N ILE A 272 -1.85 -3.32 -1.88
CA ILE A 272 -2.96 -4.23 -2.22
C ILE A 272 -2.64 -4.95 -3.53
N ARG A 273 -2.62 -6.28 -3.49
CA ARG A 273 -2.29 -7.14 -4.65
C ARG A 273 -3.54 -7.79 -5.24
N ARG A 274 -3.41 -8.25 -6.47
CA ARG A 274 -4.39 -9.15 -7.09
C ARG A 274 -4.46 -10.45 -6.28
N THR A 275 -5.67 -10.97 -6.09
CA THR A 275 -5.91 -12.18 -5.28
C THR A 275 -5.69 -13.48 -6.05
N ASP A 276 -5.65 -13.40 -7.38
CA ASP A 276 -5.44 -14.54 -8.29
C ASP A 276 -3.96 -14.90 -8.50
N VAL A 277 -3.03 -14.02 -8.07
CA VAL A 277 -1.58 -14.30 -8.19
C VAL A 277 -1.10 -15.27 -7.12
N ASP A 278 -0.14 -16.11 -7.49
CA ASP A 278 0.37 -17.17 -6.62
C ASP A 278 0.99 -16.65 -5.32
N GLY A 279 1.68 -15.51 -5.36
CA GLY A 279 2.23 -14.88 -4.16
C GLY A 279 1.16 -14.54 -3.13
N PHE A 280 0.00 -13.99 -3.56
CA PHE A 280 -1.11 -13.71 -2.65
C PHE A 280 -1.69 -15.00 -2.07
N LYS A 281 -1.89 -16.04 -2.90
CA LYS A 281 -2.46 -17.32 -2.46
C LYS A 281 -1.63 -18.03 -1.40
N LEU A 282 -0.30 -17.86 -1.43
CA LEU A 282 0.59 -18.42 -0.41
C LEU A 282 0.63 -17.55 0.86
N GLU A 283 0.71 -16.22 0.71
CA GLU A 283 0.80 -15.30 1.84
C GLU A 283 -0.48 -15.21 2.67
N ILE A 284 -1.66 -15.44 2.07
CA ILE A 284 -2.94 -15.25 2.78
C ILE A 284 -3.10 -16.21 3.96
N MET A 285 -2.46 -17.38 3.92
CA MET A 285 -2.53 -18.34 5.00
C MET A 285 -1.82 -17.84 6.26
N ASP A 286 -0.72 -17.13 6.10
CA ASP A 286 -0.04 -16.47 7.21
C ASP A 286 -0.90 -15.35 7.82
N LYS A 287 -1.71 -14.68 6.99
CA LYS A 287 -2.66 -13.67 7.50
C LYS A 287 -3.72 -14.31 8.40
N CYS A 288 -4.29 -15.44 7.99
CA CYS A 288 -5.22 -16.20 8.83
C CYS A 288 -4.54 -16.68 10.11
N GLY A 289 -3.32 -17.20 10.00
CA GLY A 289 -2.53 -17.74 11.09
C GLY A 289 -2.15 -16.73 12.17
N ARG A 290 -2.14 -15.43 11.89
CA ARG A 290 -1.85 -14.39 12.89
C ARG A 290 -2.85 -14.39 14.05
N CYS A 291 -4.13 -14.66 13.76
CA CYS A 291 -5.19 -14.73 14.76
C CYS A 291 -5.56 -16.18 15.09
N HIS A 292 -5.53 -17.07 14.08
CA HIS A 292 -5.90 -18.48 14.19
C HIS A 292 -4.66 -19.39 14.26
N LEU A 293 -3.71 -19.09 15.15
CA LEU A 293 -2.40 -19.73 15.21
C LEU A 293 -2.48 -21.26 15.32
N GLU A 294 -3.28 -21.77 16.27
CA GLU A 294 -3.40 -23.23 16.51
C GLU A 294 -4.07 -23.93 15.32
N ILE A 295 -5.10 -23.32 14.77
CA ILE A 295 -5.79 -23.87 13.59
C ILE A 295 -4.86 -23.88 12.36
N ALA A 296 -4.05 -22.82 12.18
CA ALA A 296 -3.06 -22.78 11.11
C ALA A 296 -1.98 -23.85 11.27
N ARG A 297 -1.49 -24.10 12.50
CA ARG A 297 -0.53 -25.18 12.77
C ARG A 297 -1.09 -26.54 12.38
N THR A 298 -2.30 -26.85 12.83
CA THR A 298 -2.94 -28.14 12.50
C THR A 298 -3.24 -28.29 11.00
N TYR A 299 -3.58 -27.18 10.31
CA TYR A 299 -3.71 -27.21 8.86
C TYR A 299 -2.39 -27.58 8.17
N PHE A 300 -1.26 -27.03 8.61
CA PHE A 300 0.05 -27.33 8.04
C PHE A 300 0.55 -28.76 8.33
N ASP A 301 -0.05 -29.47 9.27
CA ASP A 301 0.18 -30.91 9.49
C ASP A 301 -0.54 -31.78 8.46
N THR A 302 -1.58 -31.25 7.81
CA THR A 302 -2.35 -31.96 6.77
C THR A 302 -1.60 -32.04 5.44
N TYR A 303 -2.07 -32.91 4.53
CA TYR A 303 -1.55 -32.98 3.18
C TYR A 303 -1.66 -31.65 2.44
N HIS A 304 -2.83 -31.00 2.50
CA HIS A 304 -3.03 -29.69 1.86
C HIS A 304 -2.03 -28.65 2.37
N GLY A 305 -1.81 -28.58 3.67
CA GLY A 305 -0.89 -27.64 4.28
C GLY A 305 0.57 -27.91 3.94
N LYS A 306 0.99 -29.18 3.97
CA LYS A 306 2.35 -29.59 3.60
C LYS A 306 2.68 -29.24 2.15
N VAL A 307 1.78 -29.54 1.24
CA VAL A 307 1.93 -29.24 -0.19
C VAL A 307 1.92 -27.74 -0.44
N SER A 308 1.08 -26.96 0.29
CA SER A 308 1.11 -25.49 0.25
C SER A 308 2.45 -24.92 0.68
N ARG A 309 3.06 -25.46 1.75
CA ARG A 309 4.40 -25.03 2.21
C ARG A 309 5.50 -25.29 1.17
N LEU A 310 5.33 -26.30 0.34
CA LEU A 310 6.23 -26.59 -0.78
C LEU A 310 6.01 -25.65 -1.97
N GLY A 311 5.13 -24.66 -1.87
CA GLY A 311 4.88 -23.64 -2.89
C GLY A 311 3.82 -24.01 -3.93
N TYR A 312 3.12 -25.14 -3.78
CA TYR A 312 2.07 -25.52 -4.73
C TYR A 312 0.78 -24.73 -4.49
N THR A 313 0.42 -23.87 -5.43
CA THR A 313 -0.64 -22.87 -5.29
C THR A 313 -2.04 -23.41 -5.59
N LYS A 314 -2.17 -24.58 -6.21
CA LYS A 314 -3.47 -25.18 -6.54
C LYS A 314 -4.06 -26.03 -5.41
N THR A 315 -3.31 -26.31 -4.33
CA THR A 315 -3.87 -27.00 -3.18
C THR A 315 -4.85 -26.12 -2.40
N ALA A 316 -5.83 -26.73 -1.73
CA ALA A 316 -6.84 -26.00 -0.96
C ALA A 316 -6.22 -25.21 0.19
N LYS A 317 -6.59 -23.93 0.32
CA LYS A 317 -6.24 -23.01 1.41
C LYS A 317 -7.42 -22.87 2.37
N CYS A 318 -7.22 -22.13 3.45
CA CYS A 318 -8.27 -21.87 4.44
C CYS A 318 -9.57 -21.36 3.78
N TYR A 319 -9.44 -20.38 2.88
CA TYR A 319 -10.58 -19.76 2.22
C TYR A 319 -11.30 -20.67 1.19
N ASP A 320 -10.63 -21.66 0.64
CA ASP A 320 -11.27 -22.60 -0.31
C ASP A 320 -12.31 -23.49 0.38
N CYS A 321 -12.10 -23.74 1.69
CA CYS A 321 -13.03 -24.50 2.52
C CYS A 321 -13.99 -23.61 3.29
N HIS A 322 -13.49 -22.54 3.90
CA HIS A 322 -14.25 -21.69 4.84
C HIS A 322 -14.98 -20.53 4.18
N GLY A 323 -14.70 -20.22 2.91
CA GLY A 323 -15.06 -18.97 2.26
C GLY A 323 -14.03 -17.88 2.52
N ALA A 324 -14.11 -16.79 1.77
CA ALA A 324 -13.17 -15.66 1.89
C ALA A 324 -13.78 -14.49 2.65
N HIS A 325 -14.93 -14.01 2.21
CA HIS A 325 -15.62 -12.86 2.79
C HIS A 325 -16.93 -13.23 3.50
N ASP A 326 -17.41 -14.44 3.26
CA ASP A 326 -18.67 -15.02 3.75
C ASP A 326 -18.42 -16.14 4.79
N ILE A 327 -17.39 -16.00 5.58
CA ILE A 327 -17.00 -17.02 6.58
C ILE A 327 -18.06 -17.13 7.66
N LEU A 328 -18.62 -18.34 7.84
CA LEU A 328 -19.68 -18.64 8.80
C LEU A 328 -19.28 -19.83 9.67
N PRO A 329 -19.85 -19.94 10.90
CA PRO A 329 -19.70 -21.11 11.72
C PRO A 329 -20.18 -22.37 11.01
N VAL A 330 -19.52 -23.52 11.26
CA VAL A 330 -19.90 -24.80 10.61
C VAL A 330 -21.34 -25.20 10.91
N ALA A 331 -21.87 -24.78 12.06
CA ALA A 331 -23.27 -25.02 12.44
C ALA A 331 -24.29 -24.19 11.64
N ASP A 332 -23.87 -23.09 11.00
CA ASP A 332 -24.76 -22.29 10.16
C ASP A 332 -25.04 -23.04 8.83
N PRO A 333 -26.32 -23.28 8.47
CA PRO A 333 -26.65 -23.98 7.23
C PRO A 333 -26.08 -23.33 5.96
N ARG A 334 -25.79 -22.04 5.98
CA ARG A 334 -25.20 -21.29 4.87
C ARG A 334 -23.69 -21.47 4.75
N SER A 335 -23.03 -21.98 5.79
CA SER A 335 -21.59 -22.21 5.78
C SER A 335 -21.19 -23.21 4.69
N HIS A 336 -20.08 -22.95 4.02
CA HIS A 336 -19.48 -23.88 3.06
C HIS A 336 -19.15 -25.25 3.67
N LEU A 337 -18.92 -25.29 4.97
CA LEU A 337 -18.58 -26.50 5.73
C LEU A 337 -19.76 -27.06 6.55
N SER A 338 -20.97 -26.50 6.38
CA SER A 338 -22.15 -27.08 6.98
C SER A 338 -22.37 -28.51 6.48
N ARG A 339 -23.11 -29.31 7.26
CA ARG A 339 -23.41 -30.71 6.88
C ARG A 339 -24.07 -30.83 5.49
N ALA A 340 -24.80 -29.81 5.06
CA ALA A 340 -25.44 -29.74 3.75
C ALA A 340 -24.45 -29.45 2.62
N ASN A 341 -23.47 -28.58 2.86
CA ASN A 341 -22.65 -27.99 1.80
C ASN A 341 -21.23 -28.58 1.70
N VAL A 342 -20.74 -29.27 2.74
CA VAL A 342 -19.35 -29.75 2.81
C VAL A 342 -18.95 -30.66 1.64
N VAL A 343 -19.86 -31.53 1.17
CA VAL A 343 -19.58 -32.41 0.02
C VAL A 343 -19.36 -31.60 -1.24
N ALA A 344 -20.25 -30.65 -1.52
CA ALA A 344 -20.10 -29.75 -2.68
C ALA A 344 -18.82 -28.90 -2.60
N THR A 345 -18.43 -28.48 -1.40
CA THR A 345 -17.16 -27.76 -1.18
C THR A 345 -15.95 -28.63 -1.52
N CYS A 346 -15.92 -29.89 -1.09
CA CYS A 346 -14.85 -30.83 -1.46
C CYS A 346 -14.83 -31.13 -2.97
N GLN A 347 -16.00 -31.23 -3.59
CA GLN A 347 -16.16 -31.56 -5.02
C GLN A 347 -15.60 -30.49 -5.96
N LYS A 348 -15.40 -29.25 -5.50
CA LYS A 348 -14.74 -28.20 -6.30
C LYS A 348 -13.34 -28.62 -6.80
N CYS A 349 -12.64 -29.46 -6.03
CA CYS A 349 -11.30 -29.94 -6.35
C CYS A 349 -11.23 -31.47 -6.45
N HIS A 350 -12.14 -32.20 -5.80
CA HIS A 350 -12.21 -33.66 -5.76
C HIS A 350 -13.50 -34.18 -6.40
N PRO A 351 -13.57 -34.28 -7.74
CA PRO A 351 -14.76 -34.85 -8.42
C PRO A 351 -15.08 -36.23 -7.85
N GLY A 352 -16.35 -36.45 -7.51
CA GLY A 352 -16.79 -37.71 -6.90
C GLY A 352 -16.59 -37.79 -5.37
N ALA A 353 -16.19 -36.75 -4.72
CA ALA A 353 -16.14 -36.71 -3.24
C ALA A 353 -17.53 -37.04 -2.67
N THR A 354 -17.54 -37.92 -1.67
CA THR A 354 -18.74 -38.39 -0.96
C THR A 354 -18.75 -37.86 0.46
N ARG A 355 -19.82 -38.13 1.19
CA ARG A 355 -19.91 -37.78 2.62
C ARG A 355 -18.82 -38.49 3.47
N ARG A 356 -18.39 -39.70 3.10
CA ARG A 356 -17.27 -40.37 3.77
C ARG A 356 -15.96 -39.63 3.53
N PHE A 357 -15.72 -39.18 2.30
CA PHE A 357 -14.56 -38.36 1.96
C PHE A 357 -14.57 -37.03 2.73
N ALA A 358 -15.72 -36.36 2.80
CA ALA A 358 -15.87 -35.11 3.55
C ALA A 358 -15.79 -35.27 5.07
N GLY A 359 -15.83 -36.50 5.58
CA GLY A 359 -15.58 -36.84 6.99
C GLY A 359 -14.10 -36.83 7.41
N TYR A 360 -13.19 -36.53 6.49
CA TYR A 360 -11.77 -36.35 6.79
C TYR A 360 -11.53 -35.26 7.84
N LEU A 361 -10.67 -35.56 8.80
CA LEU A 361 -10.35 -34.66 9.90
C LEU A 361 -9.30 -33.61 9.44
N THR A 362 -9.78 -32.53 8.87
CA THR A 362 -8.93 -31.51 8.24
C THR A 362 -8.00 -30.73 9.17
N HIS A 363 -8.27 -30.76 10.48
CA HIS A 363 -7.47 -30.10 11.52
C HIS A 363 -7.01 -31.09 12.61
N ALA A 364 -6.93 -32.40 12.28
CA ALA A 364 -6.39 -33.37 13.21
C ALA A 364 -4.89 -33.18 13.43
N THR A 365 -4.45 -33.32 14.64
CA THR A 365 -3.05 -33.23 15.02
C THR A 365 -2.64 -34.40 15.90
N HIS A 366 -1.42 -34.84 15.76
CA HIS A 366 -0.80 -35.85 16.63
C HIS A 366 -0.22 -35.26 17.93
N HIS A 367 -0.40 -33.95 18.16
CA HIS A 367 0.10 -33.24 19.34
C HIS A 367 -0.94 -33.14 20.47
N ASP A 368 -2.22 -33.43 20.21
CA ASP A 368 -3.30 -33.32 21.18
C ASP A 368 -3.82 -34.71 21.60
N PRO A 369 -3.34 -35.26 22.76
CA PRO A 369 -3.76 -36.58 23.24
C PRO A 369 -5.20 -36.62 23.76
N GLN A 370 -5.78 -35.44 24.11
CA GLN A 370 -7.15 -35.38 24.64
C GLN A 370 -8.16 -35.45 23.50
N LYS A 371 -7.93 -34.68 22.44
CA LYS A 371 -8.84 -34.59 21.32
C LYS A 371 -8.66 -35.72 20.31
N TYR A 372 -7.41 -36.21 20.13
CA TYR A 372 -7.06 -37.23 19.12
C TYR A 372 -6.17 -38.31 19.72
N PRO A 373 -6.63 -39.08 20.76
CA PRO A 373 -5.78 -40.02 21.49
C PRO A 373 -5.18 -41.10 20.59
N LEU A 374 -5.99 -41.67 19.70
CA LEU A 374 -5.52 -42.72 18.79
C LEU A 374 -4.39 -42.21 17.87
N LEU A 375 -4.55 -41.00 17.29
CA LEU A 375 -3.56 -40.41 16.41
C LEU A 375 -2.26 -40.08 17.16
N PHE A 376 -2.39 -39.59 18.40
CA PHE A 376 -1.24 -39.30 19.27
C PHE A 376 -0.43 -40.58 19.56
N TRP A 377 -1.07 -41.62 20.10
CA TRP A 377 -0.37 -42.83 20.47
C TRP A 377 0.19 -43.60 19.27
N ALA A 378 -0.54 -43.65 18.16
CA ALA A 378 -0.04 -44.27 16.93
C ALA A 378 1.21 -43.55 16.40
N PHE A 379 1.20 -42.22 16.34
CA PHE A 379 2.34 -41.44 15.84
C PHE A 379 3.58 -41.62 16.74
N TRP A 380 3.42 -41.45 18.05
CA TRP A 380 4.55 -41.54 18.99
C TRP A 380 5.05 -42.99 19.17
N GLY A 381 4.18 -43.95 19.10
CA GLY A 381 4.54 -45.37 19.14
C GLY A 381 5.37 -45.78 17.91
N MET A 382 4.92 -45.37 16.71
CA MET A 382 5.68 -45.60 15.47
C MET A 382 7.02 -44.85 15.47
N THR A 383 7.05 -43.63 15.98
CA THR A 383 8.29 -42.84 16.08
C THR A 383 9.28 -43.50 17.03
N ALA A 384 8.80 -43.96 18.20
CA ALA A 384 9.64 -44.69 19.17
C ALA A 384 10.21 -45.98 18.55
N LEU A 385 9.38 -46.75 17.86
CA LEU A 385 9.82 -47.95 17.16
C LEU A 385 10.90 -47.65 16.09
N LEU A 386 10.69 -46.62 15.31
CA LEU A 386 11.66 -46.17 14.29
C LEU A 386 13.00 -45.79 14.94
N VAL A 387 12.96 -44.94 15.97
CA VAL A 387 14.17 -44.56 16.71
C VAL A 387 14.88 -45.78 17.34
N ALA A 388 14.14 -46.66 17.97
CA ALA A 388 14.70 -47.89 18.55
C ALA A 388 15.38 -48.74 17.47
N THR A 389 14.77 -48.91 16.30
CA THR A 389 15.35 -49.66 15.19
C THR A 389 16.68 -49.05 14.73
N PHE A 390 16.74 -47.72 14.58
CA PHE A 390 18.00 -47.06 14.17
C PHE A 390 19.06 -47.14 15.26
N VAL A 391 18.67 -47.00 16.52
CA VAL A 391 19.61 -47.13 17.65
C VAL A 391 20.19 -48.55 17.71
N VAL A 392 19.35 -49.60 17.66
CA VAL A 392 19.79 -50.98 17.64
C VAL A 392 20.67 -51.28 16.45
N SER A 393 20.27 -50.87 15.24
CA SER A 393 21.04 -51.04 14.01
C SER A 393 22.37 -50.30 14.06
N GLY A 394 22.39 -49.11 14.60
CA GLY A 394 23.60 -48.30 14.80
C GLY A 394 24.58 -48.98 15.77
N ILE A 395 24.09 -49.43 16.91
CA ILE A 395 24.89 -50.16 17.88
C ILE A 395 25.46 -51.46 17.25
N HIS A 396 24.60 -52.23 16.57
CA HIS A 396 25.03 -53.44 15.89
C HIS A 396 26.15 -53.14 14.86
N THR A 397 25.98 -52.11 14.03
CA THR A 397 26.96 -51.67 13.05
C THR A 397 28.28 -51.27 13.68
N LEU A 398 28.25 -50.53 14.79
CA LEU A 398 29.43 -50.11 15.52
C LEU A 398 30.19 -51.29 16.12
N LEU A 399 29.45 -52.26 16.68
CA LEU A 399 30.05 -53.49 17.25
C LEU A 399 30.66 -54.39 16.14
N TRP A 400 30.06 -54.41 14.97
CA TRP A 400 30.53 -55.23 13.85
C TRP A 400 31.67 -54.58 13.05
N LEU A 401 31.83 -53.27 13.11
CA LEU A 401 32.79 -52.48 12.31
C LEU A 401 34.24 -52.94 12.52
N PRO A 402 34.75 -53.20 13.73
CA PRO A 402 36.10 -53.71 13.94
C PRO A 402 36.34 -55.04 13.26
N ARG A 403 35.38 -55.97 13.32
CA ARG A 403 35.47 -57.28 12.67
C ARG A 403 35.43 -57.18 11.15
N ALA A 404 34.63 -56.27 10.59
CA ALA A 404 34.59 -56.00 9.15
C ALA A 404 35.91 -55.42 8.62
N VAL A 405 36.52 -54.53 9.39
CA VAL A 405 37.83 -53.96 9.07
C VAL A 405 38.92 -55.02 9.08
N GLN A 406 38.91 -55.88 10.11
CA GLN A 406 39.86 -57.00 10.23
C GLN A 406 39.70 -57.95 9.03
N MET A 407 38.51 -58.40 8.73
CA MET A 407 38.20 -59.29 7.64
C MET A 407 38.62 -58.69 6.25
N ARG A 408 38.39 -57.41 6.04
CA ARG A 408 38.90 -56.71 4.82
C ARG A 408 40.43 -56.68 4.75
N ARG A 409 41.13 -56.53 5.90
CA ARG A 409 42.60 -56.58 5.92
C ARG A 409 43.11 -57.98 5.59
N GLU A 410 42.46 -59.02 6.17
CA GLU A 410 42.78 -60.41 5.90
C GLU A 410 42.55 -60.77 4.43
N LEU A 411 41.44 -60.35 3.83
CA LEU A 411 41.16 -60.56 2.38
C LEU A 411 42.18 -59.87 1.50
N ARG A 412 42.54 -58.61 1.75
CA ARG A 412 43.57 -57.91 1.00
C ARG A 412 44.93 -58.56 1.12
N ALA A 413 45.28 -59.08 2.32
CA ALA A 413 46.51 -59.80 2.52
C ALA A 413 46.53 -61.16 1.77
N ALA A 414 45.36 -61.80 1.65
CA ALA A 414 45.24 -63.06 0.85
C ALA A 414 45.33 -62.77 -0.64
N GLU A 415 44.67 -61.69 -1.13
CA GLU A 415 44.76 -61.26 -2.51
C GLU A 415 46.21 -60.92 -2.90
N SER A 416 46.97 -60.17 -2.10
CA SER A 416 48.36 -59.83 -2.34
C SER A 416 49.28 -61.08 -2.30
N ARG A 417 48.97 -62.12 -1.54
CA ARG A 417 49.72 -63.39 -1.57
C ARG A 417 49.42 -64.15 -2.84
N MET A 418 48.18 -64.19 -3.31
CA MET A 418 47.85 -64.88 -4.59
C MET A 418 48.47 -64.20 -5.79
N GLU A 419 48.52 -62.84 -5.78
CA GLU A 419 49.24 -62.08 -6.83
C GLU A 419 50.73 -62.32 -6.81
N ALA A 420 51.36 -62.50 -5.62
CA ALA A 420 52.79 -62.80 -5.51
C ALA A 420 53.15 -64.24 -5.88
N GLU A 421 52.21 -65.19 -5.75
CA GLU A 421 52.38 -66.61 -6.13
C GLU A 421 52.01 -66.93 -7.60
N SER A 422 51.40 -65.94 -8.29
CA SER A 422 51.07 -66.12 -9.71
C SER A 422 52.39 -66.14 -10.53
N PRO A 423 52.68 -67.17 -11.37
CA PRO A 423 53.86 -67.19 -12.23
C PRO A 423 53.82 -66.03 -13.20
N PRO A 424 54.95 -65.44 -13.55
CA PRO A 424 55.00 -64.39 -14.53
C PRO A 424 54.36 -64.85 -15.84
N GLU A 425 53.40 -64.15 -16.34
CA GLU A 425 52.79 -64.36 -17.63
C GLU A 425 53.93 -64.35 -18.68
N SER A 426 54.11 -65.50 -19.32
CA SER A 426 55.00 -65.63 -20.42
C SER A 426 54.58 -64.71 -21.54
N GLU A 427 55.46 -63.80 -21.92
CA GLU A 427 55.31 -62.94 -23.09
C GLU A 427 54.95 -63.83 -24.30
N THR A 428 53.71 -63.89 -24.65
CA THR A 428 53.27 -64.46 -25.94
C THR A 428 53.60 -63.44 -27.02
N GLN A 429 54.68 -63.71 -27.76
CA GLN A 429 55.05 -62.99 -28.97
C GLN A 429 53.84 -62.88 -29.89
N GLN A 430 53.47 -61.69 -30.24
CA GLN A 430 52.57 -61.39 -31.33
C GLN A 430 53.23 -61.84 -32.65
N PRO A 431 52.54 -62.58 -33.51
CA PRO A 431 53.06 -62.79 -34.90
C PRO A 431 52.74 -61.55 -35.71
N ASP A 432 53.77 -61.03 -36.36
CA ASP A 432 53.67 -60.07 -37.44
C ASP A 432 52.70 -60.58 -38.53
N ALA A 433 51.72 -59.77 -38.79
CA ALA A 433 50.87 -59.89 -39.98
C ALA A 433 51.00 -58.60 -40.78
N SER A 434 52.02 -58.58 -41.62
CA SER A 434 52.05 -57.72 -42.80
C SER A 434 51.28 -58.39 -43.93
N THR A 435 50.62 -57.50 -44.71
CA THR A 435 50.17 -57.65 -46.09
C THR A 435 48.80 -58.26 -46.38
N ALA A 436 48.02 -57.47 -46.98
CA ALA A 436 47.38 -57.42 -48.31
C ALA A 436 46.01 -56.73 -48.15
N GLU A 437 45.80 -55.52 -48.66
CA GLU A 437 45.37 -55.09 -49.99
C GLU A 437 44.07 -55.76 -50.50
N ASP A 438 43.17 -54.83 -50.80
CA ASP A 438 42.09 -54.82 -51.81
C ASP A 438 40.85 -55.76 -51.62
N ASP A 439 39.68 -55.23 -51.37
CA ASP A 439 38.58 -54.88 -52.30
C ASP A 439 37.45 -54.10 -51.54
#